data_e5eabe28681b179aaecf0c078ed08d55
#
_entry.id   e5eabe28681b179aaecf0c078ed08d55
#
_cell.length_a   1.000
_cell.length_b   1.000
_cell.length_c   1.000
_cell.angle_alpha   90.00
_cell.angle_beta   90.00
_cell.angle_gamma   90.00
#
_symmetry.space_group_name_H-M   'P 1'
#
loop_
_entity.id
_entity.type
_entity.pdbx_description
1 polymer ?
#
loop_
_entity_poly.entity_id
_entity_poly.type
_entity_poly.pdbx_seq_one_letter_code
_entity_poly.pdbx_strand_id
1 'polypeptide(L)'
;NERGGRSVVYLCGNSLGLQPKLAAQYVTEELAEWARRGVEGHFEAARPWVSYHRNATSALAALTGAKASEVVAMNTLTVNLHLLMTSFYNPDGRRRRIVIESTAFPSDRYAAASQIRMRGHDPHEDLLQWQPRPDGVLHIDDLAALLEREGERTALLLLPGVQYYSGQVLDMPGICALPREHGCRVGFDLAHAIGKSSVDRVDQGL
;
A
#
# COMPACT_ATOMS: atom_id res chain seq x y z
N ASN A 1 14.09 -9.66 22.57
CA ASN A 1 14.72 -8.36 22.84
C ASN A 1 14.83 -8.15 24.35
N GLU A 2 16.03 -7.81 24.82
CA GLU A 2 16.27 -7.48 26.24
C GLU A 2 16.90 -6.08 26.34
N ARG A 3 16.52 -5.35 27.37
CA ARG A 3 17.13 -4.08 27.71
C ARG A 3 17.38 -4.06 29.22
N GLY A 4 18.67 -3.97 29.60
CA GLY A 4 19.06 -4.01 31.01
C GLY A 4 18.67 -5.31 31.74
N GLY A 5 18.78 -6.48 31.08
CA GLY A 5 18.44 -7.80 31.60
C GLY A 5 16.93 -8.06 31.78
N ARG A 6 16.06 -7.22 31.22
CA ARG A 6 14.60 -7.42 31.25
C ARG A 6 14.06 -7.63 29.83
N SER A 7 13.13 -8.56 29.68
CA SER A 7 12.42 -8.74 28.41
C SER A 7 11.64 -7.48 28.05
N VAL A 8 11.75 -7.04 26.78
CA VAL A 8 11.05 -5.89 26.24
C VAL A 8 9.74 -6.34 25.63
N VAL A 9 8.64 -5.71 25.98
CA VAL A 9 7.38 -5.81 25.26
C VAL A 9 7.46 -4.90 24.05
N TYR A 10 7.54 -5.51 22.85
CA TYR A 10 7.69 -4.79 21.60
C TYR A 10 6.34 -4.65 20.88
N LEU A 11 5.78 -3.45 20.87
CA LEU A 11 4.47 -3.15 20.27
C LEU A 11 4.57 -2.31 18.98
N CYS A 12 5.79 -2.08 18.46
CA CYS A 12 6.02 -1.27 17.25
C CYS A 12 6.11 -2.11 15.96
N GLY A 13 5.60 -3.34 15.96
CA GLY A 13 5.63 -4.23 14.79
C GLY A 13 4.90 -3.68 13.56
N ASN A 14 4.03 -2.69 13.75
CA ASN A 14 3.37 -1.94 12.68
C ASN A 14 4.33 -1.02 11.93
N SER A 15 5.39 -0.53 12.57
CA SER A 15 6.41 0.33 11.95
C SER A 15 7.59 -0.49 11.44
N LEU A 16 8.18 -1.31 12.31
CA LEU A 16 9.27 -2.21 11.95
C LEU A 16 9.08 -3.54 12.71
N GLY A 17 8.90 -4.63 11.97
CA GLY A 17 8.82 -5.97 12.57
C GLY A 17 10.11 -6.37 13.27
N LEU A 18 10.02 -7.35 14.18
CA LEU A 18 11.20 -7.99 14.76
C LEU A 18 11.99 -8.70 13.66
N GLN A 19 13.32 -8.70 13.78
CA GLN A 19 14.18 -9.43 12.86
C GLN A 19 13.84 -10.93 12.88
N PRO A 20 13.49 -11.54 11.73
CA PRO A 20 13.31 -12.98 11.66
C PRO A 20 14.61 -13.73 12.03
N LYS A 21 14.49 -14.82 12.77
CA LYS A 21 15.66 -15.60 13.22
C LYS A 21 16.52 -16.12 12.07
N LEU A 22 15.90 -16.45 10.94
CA LEU A 22 16.58 -16.98 9.75
C LEU A 22 17.10 -15.90 8.78
N ALA A 23 16.87 -14.62 9.04
CA ALA A 23 17.24 -13.55 8.11
C ALA A 23 18.75 -13.53 7.80
N ALA A 24 19.60 -13.63 8.83
CA ALA A 24 21.04 -13.65 8.65
C ALA A 24 21.51 -14.90 7.85
N GLN A 25 20.91 -16.04 8.10
CA GLN A 25 21.20 -17.29 7.38
C GLN A 25 20.89 -17.12 5.89
N TYR A 26 19.67 -16.66 5.53
CA TYR A 26 19.29 -16.50 4.12
C TYR A 26 20.18 -15.50 3.39
N VAL A 27 20.53 -14.37 4.03
CA VAL A 27 21.46 -13.41 3.42
C VAL A 27 22.84 -14.05 3.18
N THR A 28 23.36 -14.82 4.14
CA THR A 28 24.66 -15.51 3.99
C THR A 28 24.62 -16.55 2.89
N GLU A 29 23.53 -17.30 2.77
CA GLU A 29 23.34 -18.29 1.69
C GLU A 29 23.36 -17.61 0.31
N GLU A 30 22.67 -16.48 0.13
CA GLU A 30 22.66 -15.76 -1.14
C GLU A 30 24.03 -15.17 -1.50
N LEU A 31 24.77 -14.66 -0.52
CA LEU A 31 26.13 -14.19 -0.74
C LEU A 31 27.08 -15.34 -1.14
N ALA A 32 26.91 -16.52 -0.56
CA ALA A 32 27.68 -17.70 -0.92
C ALA A 32 27.32 -18.21 -2.34
N GLU A 33 26.05 -18.19 -2.71
CA GLU A 33 25.62 -18.53 -4.08
C GLU A 33 26.22 -17.55 -5.10
N TRP A 34 26.23 -16.25 -4.80
CA TRP A 34 26.88 -15.25 -5.66
C TRP A 34 28.38 -15.53 -5.81
N ALA A 35 29.09 -15.74 -4.72
CA ALA A 35 30.52 -16.04 -4.74
C ALA A 35 30.86 -17.31 -5.57
N ARG A 36 29.98 -18.31 -5.51
CA ARG A 36 30.17 -19.61 -6.17
C ARG A 36 29.79 -19.60 -7.66
N ARG A 37 28.70 -18.91 -8.03
CA ARG A 37 28.07 -19.01 -9.35
C ARG A 37 28.24 -17.78 -10.22
N GLY A 38 28.51 -16.60 -9.63
CA GLY A 38 28.54 -15.37 -10.40
C GLY A 38 27.23 -15.15 -11.16
N VAL A 39 27.31 -14.86 -12.45
CA VAL A 39 26.16 -14.61 -13.33
C VAL A 39 25.22 -15.82 -13.48
N GLU A 40 25.71 -17.03 -13.35
CA GLU A 40 24.90 -18.26 -13.44
C GLU A 40 23.87 -18.37 -12.31
N GLY A 41 24.09 -17.67 -11.19
CA GLY A 41 23.14 -17.58 -10.08
C GLY A 41 21.77 -17.00 -10.49
N HIS A 42 21.68 -16.28 -11.59
CA HIS A 42 20.41 -15.83 -12.14
C HIS A 42 19.45 -16.98 -12.47
N PHE A 43 19.99 -18.13 -12.88
CA PHE A 43 19.21 -19.27 -13.38
C PHE A 43 19.41 -20.54 -12.57
N GLU A 44 20.61 -20.79 -12.02
CA GLU A 44 21.03 -22.07 -11.45
C GLU A 44 21.20 -22.07 -9.93
N ALA A 45 21.00 -20.94 -9.25
CA ALA A 45 21.02 -20.90 -7.79
C ALA A 45 19.89 -21.76 -7.19
N ALA A 46 20.03 -22.12 -5.91
CA ALA A 46 18.95 -22.80 -5.17
C ALA A 46 17.64 -22.00 -5.18
N ARG A 47 17.75 -20.67 -5.19
CA ARG A 47 16.67 -19.72 -5.41
C ARG A 47 17.07 -18.80 -6.58
N PRO A 48 16.73 -19.14 -7.84
CA PRO A 48 17.17 -18.38 -9.01
C PRO A 48 16.75 -16.91 -8.96
N TRP A 49 17.69 -15.99 -9.21
CA TRP A 49 17.43 -14.55 -8.97
C TRP A 49 16.46 -13.94 -9.96
N VAL A 50 16.40 -14.41 -11.21
CA VAL A 50 15.42 -13.92 -12.22
C VAL A 50 13.98 -14.15 -11.74
N SER A 51 13.71 -15.24 -11.05
CA SER A 51 12.39 -15.59 -10.55
C SER A 51 12.24 -15.42 -9.03
N TYR A 52 13.19 -14.73 -8.37
CA TYR A 52 13.25 -14.65 -6.90
C TYR A 52 11.96 -14.12 -6.26
N HIS A 53 11.32 -13.14 -6.89
CA HIS A 53 10.04 -12.60 -6.46
C HIS A 53 8.93 -13.65 -6.30
N ARG A 54 8.99 -14.75 -7.05
CA ARG A 54 8.00 -15.86 -6.99
C ARG A 54 8.03 -16.62 -5.67
N ASN A 55 9.15 -16.60 -4.94
CA ASN A 55 9.27 -17.25 -3.63
C ASN A 55 8.27 -16.67 -2.61
N ALA A 56 7.84 -15.41 -2.76
CA ALA A 56 6.90 -14.75 -1.88
C ALA A 56 5.43 -14.83 -2.36
N THR A 57 5.18 -15.24 -3.61
CA THR A 57 3.86 -15.14 -4.26
C THR A 57 2.76 -15.86 -3.47
N SER A 58 2.96 -17.12 -3.08
CA SER A 58 1.92 -17.88 -2.37
C SER A 58 1.60 -17.29 -1.01
N ALA A 59 2.62 -16.84 -0.26
CA ALA A 59 2.44 -16.22 1.04
C ALA A 59 1.73 -14.87 0.94
N LEU A 60 2.10 -14.05 -0.04
CA LEU A 60 1.45 -12.76 -0.30
C LEU A 60 -0.01 -12.95 -0.74
N ALA A 61 -0.28 -13.91 -1.63
CA ALA A 61 -1.64 -14.22 -2.05
C ALA A 61 -2.52 -14.66 -0.87
N ALA A 62 -2.00 -15.51 0.00
CA ALA A 62 -2.71 -15.95 1.20
C ALA A 62 -2.98 -14.79 2.18
N LEU A 63 -2.00 -13.88 2.38
CA LEU A 63 -2.13 -12.73 3.28
C LEU A 63 -3.12 -11.68 2.77
N THR A 64 -3.24 -11.52 1.46
CA THR A 64 -4.09 -10.51 0.83
C THR A 64 -5.44 -11.05 0.37
N GLY A 65 -5.66 -12.36 0.46
CA GLY A 65 -6.85 -13.00 -0.11
C GLY A 65 -6.91 -12.97 -1.64
N ALA A 66 -5.81 -12.62 -2.31
CA ALA A 66 -5.74 -12.47 -3.77
C ALA A 66 -5.32 -13.78 -4.46
N LYS A 67 -5.46 -13.85 -5.79
CA LYS A 67 -4.90 -14.94 -6.59
C LYS A 67 -3.38 -14.77 -6.74
N ALA A 68 -2.66 -15.86 -6.97
CA ALA A 68 -1.21 -15.81 -7.22
C ALA A 68 -0.83 -14.93 -8.44
N SER A 69 -1.73 -14.82 -9.42
CA SER A 69 -1.55 -13.96 -10.59
C SER A 69 -1.79 -12.46 -10.34
N GLU A 70 -2.33 -12.12 -9.17
CA GLU A 70 -2.70 -10.74 -8.78
C GLU A 70 -1.68 -10.11 -7.81
N VAL A 71 -0.65 -10.86 -7.41
CA VAL A 71 0.35 -10.41 -6.46
C VAL A 71 1.76 -10.53 -7.00
N VAL A 72 2.62 -9.60 -6.63
CA VAL A 72 4.05 -9.62 -6.95
C VAL A 72 4.84 -8.91 -5.85
N ALA A 73 5.95 -9.52 -5.41
CA ALA A 73 6.93 -8.85 -4.57
C ALA A 73 7.82 -7.98 -5.46
N MET A 74 7.84 -6.68 -5.22
CA MET A 74 8.64 -5.73 -5.99
C MET A 74 9.49 -4.87 -5.07
N ASN A 75 9.57 -3.60 -5.38
CA ASN A 75 10.38 -2.58 -4.75
C ASN A 75 9.90 -2.18 -3.33
N THR A 76 10.35 -1.04 -2.85
CA THR A 76 9.83 -0.41 -1.63
C THR A 76 8.40 0.12 -1.85
N LEU A 77 7.67 0.33 -0.75
CA LEU A 77 6.28 0.83 -0.80
C LEU A 77 6.14 2.08 -1.67
N THR A 78 6.95 3.12 -1.44
CA THR A 78 6.86 4.38 -2.18
C THR A 78 7.10 4.20 -3.68
N VAL A 79 8.08 3.37 -4.07
CA VAL A 79 8.33 3.06 -5.48
C VAL A 79 7.15 2.32 -6.10
N ASN A 80 6.62 1.31 -5.40
CA ASN A 80 5.45 0.56 -5.85
C ASN A 80 4.22 1.46 -6.00
N LEU A 81 4.02 2.39 -5.07
CA LEU A 81 2.94 3.37 -5.12
C LEU A 81 3.02 4.23 -6.38
N HIS A 82 4.22 4.74 -6.71
CA HIS A 82 4.44 5.48 -7.96
C HIS A 82 4.16 4.64 -9.21
N LEU A 83 4.63 3.39 -9.25
CA LEU A 83 4.40 2.48 -10.38
C LEU A 83 2.91 2.16 -10.56
N LEU A 84 2.20 1.88 -9.46
CA LEU A 84 0.76 1.64 -9.49
C LEU A 84 -0.01 2.89 -9.93
N MET A 85 0.33 4.06 -9.40
CA MET A 85 -0.29 5.31 -9.84
C MET A 85 0.02 5.65 -11.30
N THR A 86 1.17 5.26 -11.83
CA THR A 86 1.46 5.42 -13.27
C THR A 86 0.47 4.62 -14.12
N SER A 87 0.02 3.46 -13.64
CA SER A 87 -0.93 2.59 -14.34
C SER A 87 -2.39 2.94 -14.06
N PHE A 88 -2.72 3.33 -12.83
CA PHE A 88 -4.10 3.44 -12.36
C PHE A 88 -4.59 4.89 -12.18
N TYR A 89 -3.71 5.85 -11.97
CA TYR A 89 -4.06 7.26 -11.97
C TYR A 89 -3.89 7.83 -13.38
N ASN A 90 -4.95 7.79 -14.16
CA ASN A 90 -5.00 8.30 -15.52
C ASN A 90 -5.94 9.50 -15.56
N PRO A 91 -5.46 10.71 -15.24
CA PRO A 91 -6.29 11.90 -15.30
C PRO A 91 -6.68 12.21 -16.73
N ASP A 92 -7.93 12.58 -16.94
CA ASP A 92 -8.43 13.23 -18.15
C ASP A 92 -8.83 14.67 -17.83
N GLY A 93 -9.18 15.46 -18.82
CA GLY A 93 -9.38 16.90 -18.68
C GLY A 93 -10.27 17.34 -17.51
N ARG A 94 -11.26 16.54 -17.09
CA ARG A 94 -12.16 16.81 -15.97
C ARG A 94 -11.83 15.99 -14.74
N ARG A 95 -11.58 14.69 -14.90
CA ARG A 95 -11.33 13.71 -13.84
C ARG A 95 -9.85 13.60 -13.54
N ARG A 96 -9.34 14.38 -12.58
CA ARG A 96 -7.91 14.48 -12.30
C ARG A 96 -7.54 14.48 -10.82
N ARG A 97 -8.53 14.55 -9.91
CA ARG A 97 -8.29 14.65 -8.48
C ARG A 97 -7.91 13.32 -7.86
N ILE A 98 -7.05 13.40 -6.84
CA ILE A 98 -6.77 12.28 -5.93
C ILE A 98 -7.34 12.65 -4.57
N VAL A 99 -8.06 11.72 -3.94
CA VAL A 99 -8.51 11.83 -2.56
C VAL A 99 -7.58 11.00 -1.67
N ILE A 100 -7.05 11.62 -0.61
CA ILE A 100 -6.35 10.97 0.50
C ILE A 100 -7.01 11.37 1.81
N GLU A 101 -6.72 10.72 2.93
CA GLU A 101 -7.08 11.29 4.23
C GLU A 101 -6.09 12.41 4.60
N SER A 102 -6.55 13.39 5.40
CA SER A 102 -5.75 14.58 5.72
C SER A 102 -4.49 14.29 6.53
N THR A 103 -4.51 13.21 7.29
CA THR A 103 -3.40 12.71 8.10
C THR A 103 -2.67 11.55 7.46
N ALA A 104 -2.69 11.45 6.13
CA ALA A 104 -2.01 10.41 5.36
C ALA A 104 -0.53 10.32 5.71
N PHE A 105 0.02 9.12 5.63
CA PHE A 105 1.45 8.92 5.84
C PHE A 105 2.22 9.83 4.88
N PRO A 106 3.28 10.54 5.36
CA PRO A 106 3.95 11.57 4.56
C PRO A 106 4.41 11.11 3.17
N SER A 107 4.92 9.87 3.03
CA SER A 107 5.36 9.35 1.73
C SER A 107 4.22 9.23 0.72
N ASP A 108 3.02 8.86 1.17
CA ASP A 108 1.85 8.68 0.30
C ASP A 108 1.34 10.02 -0.20
N ARG A 109 1.27 11.00 0.71
CA ARG A 109 0.92 12.37 0.36
C ARG A 109 1.90 12.97 -0.65
N TYR A 110 3.22 12.77 -0.43
CA TYR A 110 4.23 13.26 -1.38
C TYR A 110 4.16 12.53 -2.71
N ALA A 111 3.93 11.21 -2.70
CA ALA A 111 3.79 10.43 -3.92
C ALA A 111 2.57 10.87 -4.72
N ALA A 112 1.39 11.04 -4.09
CA ALA A 112 0.18 11.51 -4.74
C ALA A 112 0.37 12.92 -5.32
N ALA A 113 0.91 13.86 -4.55
CA ALA A 113 1.21 15.21 -5.02
C ALA A 113 2.21 15.23 -6.19
N SER A 114 3.22 14.36 -6.14
CA SER A 114 4.20 14.22 -7.21
C SER A 114 3.56 13.70 -8.50
N GLN A 115 2.67 12.69 -8.41
CA GLN A 115 1.96 12.16 -9.56
C GLN A 115 1.02 13.17 -10.21
N ILE A 116 0.37 14.03 -9.42
CA ILE A 116 -0.45 15.13 -9.93
C ILE A 116 0.45 16.11 -10.73
N ARG A 117 1.59 16.53 -10.16
CA ARG A 117 2.55 17.44 -10.85
C ARG A 117 3.10 16.85 -12.13
N MET A 118 3.49 15.56 -12.11
CA MET A 118 4.01 14.87 -13.29
C MET A 118 3.04 14.88 -14.48
N ARG A 119 1.75 15.04 -14.23
CA ARG A 119 0.71 15.14 -15.24
C ARG A 119 0.28 16.58 -15.55
N GLY A 120 1.06 17.56 -15.08
CA GLY A 120 0.84 18.97 -15.37
C GLY A 120 -0.28 19.63 -14.57
N HIS A 121 -0.67 19.03 -13.44
CA HIS A 121 -1.74 19.55 -12.57
C HIS A 121 -1.20 20.09 -11.25
N ASP A 122 -2.00 20.90 -10.55
CA ASP A 122 -1.62 21.50 -9.26
C ASP A 122 -2.16 20.67 -8.08
N PRO A 123 -1.28 20.14 -7.21
CA PRO A 123 -1.72 19.42 -6.03
C PRO A 123 -2.52 20.27 -5.03
N HIS A 124 -2.40 21.59 -5.05
CA HIS A 124 -3.23 22.46 -4.19
C HIS A 124 -4.70 22.43 -4.59
N GLU A 125 -4.99 22.20 -5.88
CA GLU A 125 -6.34 22.09 -6.41
C GLU A 125 -6.83 20.63 -6.48
N ASP A 126 -5.93 19.70 -6.79
CA ASP A 126 -6.30 18.35 -7.22
C ASP A 126 -5.98 17.24 -6.19
N LEU A 127 -5.32 17.56 -5.06
CA LEU A 127 -5.16 16.64 -3.93
C LEU A 127 -6.17 16.97 -2.83
N LEU A 128 -7.31 16.29 -2.87
CA LEU A 128 -8.37 16.47 -1.89
C LEU A 128 -8.09 15.68 -0.61
N GLN A 129 -8.54 16.20 0.51
CA GLN A 129 -8.32 15.61 1.82
C GLN A 129 -9.65 15.27 2.49
N TRP A 130 -9.84 13.99 2.81
CA TRP A 130 -10.88 13.51 3.70
C TRP A 130 -10.47 13.81 5.14
N GLN A 131 -11.27 14.64 5.84
CA GLN A 131 -10.95 15.14 7.17
C GLN A 131 -11.56 14.26 8.25
N PRO A 132 -10.84 13.99 9.37
CA PRO A 132 -11.46 13.41 10.55
C PRO A 132 -12.39 14.45 11.22
N ARG A 133 -13.40 13.97 11.93
CA ARG A 133 -14.24 14.80 12.80
C ARG A 133 -13.48 15.24 14.04
N PRO A 134 -14.03 16.12 14.91
CA PRO A 134 -13.38 16.57 16.15
C PRO A 134 -12.98 15.45 17.11
N ASP A 135 -13.58 14.26 17.00
CA ASP A 135 -13.21 13.07 17.76
C ASP A 135 -11.92 12.37 17.22
N GLY A 136 -11.36 12.88 16.11
CA GLY A 136 -10.19 12.34 15.46
C GLY A 136 -10.48 11.14 14.56
N VAL A 137 -11.75 10.78 14.34
CA VAL A 137 -12.17 9.62 13.56
C VAL A 137 -12.59 10.02 12.15
N LEU A 138 -12.17 9.22 11.15
CA LEU A 138 -12.61 9.34 9.78
C LEU A 138 -13.96 8.61 9.61
N HIS A 139 -15.01 9.34 9.27
CA HIS A 139 -16.36 8.80 9.07
C HIS A 139 -16.68 8.61 7.60
N ILE A 140 -17.14 7.44 7.23
CA ILE A 140 -17.43 7.08 5.83
C ILE A 140 -18.49 7.98 5.19
N ASP A 141 -19.45 8.49 5.99
CA ASP A 141 -20.45 9.43 5.51
C ASP A 141 -19.84 10.75 5.01
N ASP A 142 -18.74 11.19 5.64
CA ASP A 142 -18.04 12.41 5.20
C ASP A 142 -17.27 12.17 3.89
N LEU A 143 -16.77 10.94 3.68
CA LEU A 143 -16.18 10.54 2.40
C LEU A 143 -17.26 10.45 1.31
N ALA A 144 -18.42 9.88 1.62
CA ALA A 144 -19.55 9.83 0.71
C ALA A 144 -19.98 11.24 0.28
N ALA A 145 -20.18 12.15 1.24
CA ALA A 145 -20.51 13.54 0.97
C ALA A 145 -19.41 14.28 0.17
N LEU A 146 -18.14 13.94 0.35
CA LEU A 146 -17.05 14.45 -0.47
C LEU A 146 -17.17 13.97 -1.92
N LEU A 147 -17.46 12.68 -2.11
CA LEU A 147 -17.61 12.08 -3.44
C LEU A 147 -18.88 12.56 -4.17
N GLU A 148 -19.97 12.81 -3.47
CA GLU A 148 -21.15 13.44 -4.08
C GLU A 148 -20.83 14.81 -4.73
N ARG A 149 -19.94 15.60 -4.10
CA ARG A 149 -19.55 16.91 -4.62
C ARG A 149 -18.44 16.85 -5.67
N GLU A 150 -17.50 15.91 -5.51
CA GLU A 150 -16.23 15.92 -6.24
C GLU A 150 -15.95 14.62 -7.03
N GLY A 151 -16.83 13.61 -6.92
CA GLY A 151 -16.63 12.30 -7.50
C GLY A 151 -16.43 12.32 -9.01
N GLU A 152 -17.18 13.15 -9.74
CA GLU A 152 -17.00 13.32 -11.19
C GLU A 152 -15.62 13.87 -11.59
N ARG A 153 -14.94 14.55 -10.66
CA ARG A 153 -13.59 15.11 -10.86
C ARG A 153 -12.50 14.25 -10.26
N THR A 154 -12.88 13.24 -9.48
CA THR A 154 -11.96 12.36 -8.77
C THR A 154 -11.57 11.17 -9.66
N ALA A 155 -10.29 10.99 -9.89
CA ALA A 155 -9.74 9.87 -10.64
C ALA A 155 -9.37 8.69 -9.73
N LEU A 156 -8.88 8.99 -8.51
CA LEU A 156 -8.34 8.00 -7.59
C LEU A 156 -8.64 8.34 -6.13
N LEU A 157 -9.10 7.36 -5.36
CA LEU A 157 -9.01 7.36 -3.91
C LEU A 157 -7.77 6.54 -3.53
N LEU A 158 -6.85 7.14 -2.75
CA LEU A 158 -5.67 6.47 -2.21
C LEU A 158 -5.74 6.56 -0.69
N LEU A 159 -6.10 5.48 -0.04
CA LEU A 159 -6.43 5.46 1.39
C LEU A 159 -5.66 4.33 2.10
N PRO A 160 -5.40 4.43 3.41
CA PRO A 160 -4.80 3.33 4.17
C PRO A 160 -5.85 2.26 4.51
N GLY A 161 -5.43 1.01 4.69
CA GLY A 161 -6.28 -0.01 5.30
C GLY A 161 -6.43 0.21 6.81
N VAL A 162 -5.34 0.67 7.45
CA VAL A 162 -5.29 1.11 8.85
C VAL A 162 -4.57 2.44 8.91
N GLN A 163 -5.20 3.44 9.48
CA GLN A 163 -4.60 4.77 9.63
C GLN A 163 -3.43 4.70 10.64
N TYR A 164 -2.24 5.09 10.23
CA TYR A 164 -1.00 4.83 10.96
C TYR A 164 -0.89 5.55 12.32
N TYR A 165 -1.52 6.70 12.46
CA TYR A 165 -1.42 7.55 13.65
C TYR A 165 -2.51 7.20 14.68
N SER A 166 -3.76 7.09 14.23
CA SER A 166 -4.92 6.80 15.10
C SER A 166 -5.11 5.30 15.37
N GLY A 167 -4.60 4.43 14.48
CA GLY A 167 -4.87 3.00 14.52
C GLY A 167 -6.27 2.62 14.02
N GLN A 168 -7.05 3.58 13.49
CA GLN A 168 -8.37 3.32 12.96
C GLN A 168 -8.28 2.32 11.79
N VAL A 169 -9.04 1.23 11.88
CA VAL A 169 -9.26 0.29 10.77
C VAL A 169 -10.37 0.88 9.90
N LEU A 170 -10.09 1.07 8.61
CA LEU A 170 -11.09 1.57 7.67
C LEU A 170 -11.94 0.43 7.11
N ASP A 171 -13.23 0.72 6.89
CA ASP A 171 -14.17 -0.18 6.21
C ASP A 171 -13.87 -0.20 4.70
N MET A 172 -12.87 -0.98 4.30
CA MET A 172 -12.45 -1.08 2.89
C MET A 172 -13.58 -1.54 1.96
N PRO A 173 -14.42 -2.55 2.31
CA PRO A 173 -15.58 -2.92 1.50
C PRO A 173 -16.57 -1.77 1.29
N GLY A 174 -16.94 -1.08 2.36
CA GLY A 174 -17.82 0.08 2.29
C GLY A 174 -17.22 1.22 1.46
N ILE A 175 -15.93 1.51 1.65
CA ILE A 175 -15.21 2.50 0.85
C ILE A 175 -15.19 2.12 -0.63
N CYS A 176 -14.96 0.85 -0.98
CA CYS A 176 -14.96 0.40 -2.38
C CYS A 176 -16.33 0.50 -3.05
N ALA A 177 -17.41 0.51 -2.29
CA ALA A 177 -18.76 0.64 -2.84
C ALA A 177 -19.05 2.09 -3.31
N LEU A 178 -18.57 3.10 -2.59
CA LEU A 178 -18.85 4.51 -2.86
C LEU A 178 -18.42 5.00 -4.25
N PRO A 179 -17.19 4.75 -4.73
CA PRO A 179 -16.72 5.31 -5.99
C PRO A 179 -17.27 4.61 -7.24
N ARG A 180 -17.96 3.47 -7.11
CA ARG A 180 -18.55 2.77 -8.27
C ARG A 180 -19.55 3.65 -9.03
N GLU A 181 -20.35 4.41 -8.32
CA GLU A 181 -21.33 5.33 -8.91
C GLU A 181 -20.68 6.50 -9.62
N HIS A 182 -19.47 6.87 -9.21
CA HIS A 182 -18.71 8.00 -9.75
C HIS A 182 -17.62 7.58 -10.75
N GLY A 183 -17.39 6.29 -10.94
CA GLY A 183 -16.34 5.77 -11.82
C GLY A 183 -14.91 6.10 -11.36
N CYS A 184 -14.70 6.33 -10.06
CA CYS A 184 -13.39 6.54 -9.46
C CYS A 184 -12.68 5.19 -9.23
N ARG A 185 -11.36 5.19 -9.29
CA ARG A 185 -10.55 4.05 -8.86
C ARG A 185 -10.25 4.13 -7.37
N VAL A 186 -10.03 2.98 -6.73
CA VAL A 186 -9.62 2.90 -5.32
C VAL A 186 -8.33 2.12 -5.23
N GLY A 187 -7.38 2.64 -4.45
CA GLY A 187 -6.17 1.96 -4.04
C GLY A 187 -5.99 2.07 -2.53
N PHE A 188 -5.50 1.00 -1.91
CA PHE A 188 -5.19 0.98 -0.48
C PHE A 188 -3.71 0.76 -0.23
N ASP A 189 -3.13 1.58 0.65
CA ASP A 189 -1.89 1.25 1.33
C ASP A 189 -2.18 0.35 2.51
N LEU A 190 -1.66 -0.88 2.46
CA LEU A 190 -1.86 -1.89 3.49
C LEU A 190 -0.65 -2.05 4.42
N ALA A 191 0.32 -1.15 4.40
CA ALA A 191 1.54 -1.26 5.20
C ALA A 191 1.26 -1.46 6.71
N HIS A 192 0.23 -0.82 7.23
CA HIS A 192 -0.22 -0.97 8.62
C HIS A 192 -1.34 -1.99 8.82
N ALA A 193 -1.92 -2.51 7.75
CA ALA A 193 -3.06 -3.43 7.78
C ALA A 193 -2.68 -4.89 7.55
N ILE A 194 -1.82 -5.16 6.57
CA ILE A 194 -1.51 -6.51 6.11
C ILE A 194 -0.96 -7.40 7.24
N GLY A 195 -1.57 -8.57 7.42
CA GLY A 195 -1.18 -9.53 8.47
C GLY A 195 -1.57 -9.12 9.89
N LYS A 196 -2.32 -8.02 10.07
CA LYS A 196 -2.77 -7.50 11.37
C LYS A 196 -4.28 -7.38 11.47
N SER A 197 -4.96 -7.19 10.36
CA SER A 197 -6.41 -7.24 10.21
C SER A 197 -6.74 -8.23 9.10
N SER A 198 -7.95 -8.83 9.16
CA SER A 198 -8.47 -9.59 8.03
C SER A 198 -8.66 -8.63 6.86
N VAL A 199 -7.89 -8.85 5.81
CA VAL A 199 -8.13 -8.20 4.53
C VAL A 199 -9.05 -9.14 3.77
N ASP A 200 -10.35 -9.05 4.06
CA ASP A 200 -11.34 -9.79 3.30
C ASP A 200 -11.32 -9.30 1.86
N ARG A 201 -11.34 -10.25 0.94
CA ARG A 201 -11.38 -9.97 -0.48
C ARG A 201 -12.61 -9.12 -0.76
N VAL A 202 -12.41 -7.87 -1.09
CA VAL A 202 -13.45 -7.10 -1.76
C VAL A 202 -13.53 -7.69 -3.16
N ASP A 203 -14.56 -8.48 -3.44
CA ASP A 203 -14.85 -8.94 -4.79
C ASP A 203 -15.06 -7.70 -5.66
N GLN A 204 -13.96 -7.23 -6.21
CA GLN A 204 -13.97 -6.19 -7.22
C GLN A 204 -14.40 -6.87 -8.50
N GLY A 205 -15.70 -6.79 -8.80
CA GLY A 205 -16.17 -7.01 -10.15
C GLY A 205 -15.45 -6.03 -11.07
N LEU A 206 -14.34 -6.47 -11.65
CA LEU A 206 -13.71 -5.90 -12.83
C LEU A 206 -14.43 -6.45 -14.05
#